data_6fc9b635309f5fe9288ed4cdd2b9c65b
#
_entry.id   6fc9b635309f5fe9288ed4cdd2b9c65b
#
_cell.length_a   1.000
_cell.length_b   1.000
_cell.length_c   1.000
_cell.angle_alpha   90.00
_cell.angle_beta   90.00
_cell.angle_gamma   90.00
#
_symmetry.space_group_name_H-M   'P 1'
#
loop_
_entity.id
_entity.type
_entity.pdbx_description
1 polymer ?
#
loop_
_entity_poly.entity_id
_entity_poly.type
_entity_poly.pdbx_seq_one_letter_code
_entity_poly.pdbx_strand_id
1 'polypeptide(L)'
;MTAIDPQPLLAAGRAAHEQLMIDTCTLSRAGTPTLDRDTSVLTPGPTTALYSGKCRLKPQRVPRNEEAGERLTVVARYELALPFGSLATDDLDVGDTVTITASGDTRLVDGLFAVMAVDFSSTATAWRISVEAAT
;
A
#
# COMPACT_ATOMS: atom_id res chain seq x y z
N MET A 1 14.43 -33.33 -21.97
CA MET A 1 13.35 -32.41 -21.58
C MET A 1 13.94 -31.05 -21.21
N THR A 2 13.64 -30.03 -21.98
CA THR A 2 14.15 -28.68 -21.73
C THR A 2 13.31 -28.05 -20.61
N ALA A 3 13.95 -27.57 -19.55
CA ALA A 3 13.27 -26.81 -18.52
C ALA A 3 12.73 -25.50 -19.11
N ILE A 4 11.49 -25.16 -18.81
CA ILE A 4 10.91 -23.89 -19.22
C ILE A 4 11.46 -22.81 -18.28
N ASP A 5 12.09 -21.78 -18.86
CA ASP A 5 12.51 -20.61 -18.11
C ASP A 5 11.26 -19.73 -17.86
N PRO A 6 10.86 -19.50 -16.59
CA PRO A 6 9.69 -18.66 -16.28
C PRO A 6 9.96 -17.16 -16.41
N GLN A 7 11.21 -16.72 -16.55
CA GLN A 7 11.57 -15.31 -16.51
C GLN A 7 10.92 -14.46 -17.62
N PRO A 8 10.89 -14.90 -18.90
CA PRO A 8 10.22 -14.12 -19.94
C PRO A 8 8.72 -13.98 -19.70
N LEU A 9 8.08 -15.02 -19.17
CA LEU A 9 6.64 -15.00 -18.85
C LEU A 9 6.36 -14.06 -17.69
N LEU A 10 7.20 -14.07 -16.65
CA LEU A 10 7.08 -13.16 -15.52
C LEU A 10 7.29 -11.71 -15.95
N ALA A 11 8.28 -11.45 -16.81
CA ALA A 11 8.53 -10.10 -17.32
C ALA A 11 7.33 -9.58 -18.11
N ALA A 12 6.71 -10.41 -18.97
CA ALA A 12 5.52 -10.04 -19.71
C ALA A 12 4.32 -9.78 -18.80
N GLY A 13 4.12 -10.63 -17.79
CA GLY A 13 3.05 -10.45 -16.79
C GLY A 13 3.23 -9.20 -15.96
N ARG A 14 4.44 -8.90 -15.54
CA ARG A 14 4.79 -7.68 -14.80
C ARG A 14 4.52 -6.42 -15.63
N ALA A 15 4.95 -6.42 -16.89
CA ALA A 15 4.69 -5.31 -17.81
C ALA A 15 3.20 -5.10 -18.05
N ALA A 16 2.45 -6.17 -18.26
CA ALA A 16 0.99 -6.09 -18.43
C ALA A 16 0.29 -5.56 -17.18
N HIS A 17 0.72 -6.00 -16.01
CA HIS A 17 0.15 -5.53 -14.74
C HIS A 17 0.44 -4.03 -14.51
N GLU A 18 1.65 -3.57 -14.85
CA GLU A 18 2.01 -2.16 -14.74
C GLU A 18 1.15 -1.25 -15.61
N GLN A 19 0.66 -1.73 -16.76
CA GLN A 19 -0.25 -0.97 -17.60
C GLN A 19 -1.61 -0.70 -16.94
N LEU A 20 -2.00 -1.53 -15.98
CA LEU A 20 -3.22 -1.34 -15.20
C LEU A 20 -3.02 -0.42 -13.99
N MET A 21 -1.79 -0.01 -13.71
CA MET A 21 -1.46 0.90 -12.61
C MET A 21 -1.67 2.34 -13.04
N ILE A 22 -2.93 2.76 -13.09
CA ILE A 22 -3.35 4.08 -13.57
C ILE A 22 -3.46 5.11 -12.43
N ASP A 23 -3.39 4.66 -11.19
CA ASP A 23 -3.40 5.54 -10.03
C ASP A 23 -1.97 5.93 -9.66
N THR A 24 -1.82 7.02 -8.92
CA THR A 24 -0.54 7.47 -8.38
C THR A 24 -0.66 7.58 -6.87
N CYS A 25 0.35 7.07 -6.18
CA CYS A 25 0.37 7.08 -4.71
C CYS A 25 1.74 7.47 -4.17
N THR A 26 1.75 7.81 -2.90
CA THR A 26 2.97 8.01 -2.11
C THR A 26 2.87 7.14 -0.87
N LEU A 27 3.89 6.31 -0.65
CA LEU A 27 4.05 5.54 0.58
C LEU A 27 5.04 6.27 1.48
N SER A 28 4.70 6.38 2.74
CA SER A 28 5.54 7.10 3.70
C SER A 28 5.48 6.43 5.07
N ARG A 29 6.52 6.70 5.86
CA ARG A 29 6.63 6.25 7.25
C ARG A 29 6.82 7.45 8.15
N ALA A 30 5.98 7.57 9.16
CA ALA A 30 6.12 8.61 10.17
C ALA A 30 7.35 8.32 11.05
N GLY A 31 8.14 9.36 11.31
CA GLY A 31 9.25 9.26 12.26
C GLY A 31 8.77 9.21 13.70
N THR A 32 9.71 8.98 14.62
CA THR A 32 9.41 8.94 16.05
C THR A 32 9.02 10.34 16.53
N PRO A 33 7.85 10.49 17.17
CA PRO A 33 7.46 11.77 17.74
C PRO A 33 8.42 12.19 18.86
N THR A 34 8.69 13.49 18.96
CA THR A 34 9.51 14.07 20.03
C THR A 34 8.63 14.86 20.99
N LEU A 35 8.74 14.54 22.27
CA LEU A 35 8.04 15.29 23.31
C LEU A 35 8.92 16.43 23.80
N ASP A 36 8.42 17.66 23.69
CA ASP A 36 9.01 18.82 24.35
C ASP A 36 8.52 18.86 25.80
N ARG A 37 9.46 18.64 26.75
CA ARG A 37 9.12 18.59 28.17
C ARG A 37 8.78 19.98 28.77
N ASP A 38 9.23 21.04 28.13
CA ASP A 38 8.96 22.39 28.61
C ASP A 38 7.55 22.86 28.26
N THR A 39 7.06 22.50 27.06
CA THR A 39 5.73 22.91 26.58
C THR A 39 4.70 21.79 26.63
N SER A 40 5.11 20.56 26.93
CA SER A 40 4.28 19.34 26.87
C SER A 40 3.65 19.11 25.49
N VAL A 41 4.28 19.65 24.45
CA VAL A 41 3.82 19.48 23.06
C VAL A 41 4.53 18.30 22.44
N LEU A 42 3.74 17.39 21.85
CA LEU A 42 4.24 16.27 21.05
C LEU A 42 4.41 16.75 19.62
N THR A 43 5.66 16.80 19.15
CA THR A 43 5.97 17.15 17.78
C THR A 43 6.08 15.89 16.94
N PRO A 44 5.31 15.75 15.83
CA PRO A 44 5.46 14.61 14.95
C PRO A 44 6.89 14.52 14.40
N GLY A 45 7.42 13.30 14.30
CA GLY A 45 8.72 13.07 13.69
C GLY A 45 8.69 13.33 12.18
N PRO A 46 9.88 13.43 11.56
CA PRO A 46 9.96 13.65 10.11
C PRO A 46 9.38 12.45 9.36
N THR A 47 8.61 12.72 8.32
CA THR A 47 8.05 11.70 7.45
C THR A 47 9.08 11.30 6.40
N THR A 48 9.33 9.99 6.27
CA THR A 48 10.22 9.45 5.26
C THR A 48 9.38 8.90 4.11
N ALA A 49 9.65 9.38 2.88
CA ALA A 49 9.03 8.84 1.69
C ALA A 49 9.69 7.51 1.31
N LEU A 50 8.88 6.46 1.16
CA LEU A 50 9.33 5.12 0.77
C LEU A 50 9.17 4.89 -0.72
N TYR A 51 8.09 5.39 -1.30
CA TYR A 51 7.77 5.22 -2.71
C TYR A 51 6.87 6.36 -3.17
N SER A 52 7.04 6.80 -4.40
CA SER A 52 6.11 7.72 -5.07
C SER A 52 6.05 7.35 -6.54
N GLY A 53 4.88 7.04 -7.04
CA GLY A 53 4.72 6.64 -8.42
C GLY A 53 3.40 5.93 -8.69
N LYS A 54 3.37 5.20 -9.79
CA LYS A 54 2.16 4.50 -10.24
C LYS A 54 1.81 3.33 -9.34
N CYS A 55 0.51 3.09 -9.23
CA CYS A 55 -0.04 1.99 -8.45
C CYS A 55 -1.42 1.61 -8.97
N ARG A 56 -1.93 0.51 -8.45
CA ARG A 56 -3.31 0.08 -8.67
C ARG A 56 -3.96 -0.16 -7.31
N LEU A 57 -5.06 0.54 -7.04
CA LEU A 57 -5.83 0.35 -5.84
C LEU A 57 -7.13 -0.38 -6.18
N LYS A 58 -7.36 -1.51 -5.56
CA LYS A 58 -8.51 -2.38 -5.82
C LYS A 58 -9.20 -2.71 -4.51
N PRO A 59 -10.55 -2.61 -4.44
CA PRO A 59 -11.25 -3.03 -3.23
C PRO A 59 -11.04 -4.52 -2.97
N GLN A 60 -10.75 -4.87 -1.73
CA GLN A 60 -10.77 -6.26 -1.27
C GLN A 60 -12.15 -6.58 -0.73
N ARG A 61 -12.86 -7.43 -1.42
CA ARG A 61 -14.14 -7.93 -0.93
C ARG A 61 -13.91 -9.14 -0.05
N VAL A 62 -13.46 -8.89 1.17
CA VAL A 62 -13.48 -9.91 2.20
C VAL A 62 -14.69 -9.60 3.07
N PRO A 63 -15.72 -10.48 3.11
CA PRO A 63 -16.83 -10.29 4.03
C PRO A 63 -16.32 -10.54 5.44
N ARG A 64 -15.81 -9.52 6.09
CA ARG A 64 -15.54 -9.54 7.52
C ARG A 64 -16.54 -8.62 8.19
N ASN A 65 -17.52 -9.26 8.81
CA ASN A 65 -18.32 -8.60 9.81
C ASN A 65 -17.54 -8.68 11.12
N GLU A 66 -16.88 -7.59 11.48
CA GLU A 66 -16.31 -7.46 12.81
C GLU A 66 -17.39 -6.88 13.71
N GLU A 67 -17.85 -7.70 14.65
CA GLU A 67 -18.72 -7.22 15.72
C GLU A 67 -17.85 -6.53 16.77
N ALA A 68 -17.92 -5.20 16.78
CA ALA A 68 -17.36 -4.41 17.89
C ALA A 68 -18.55 -3.99 18.78
N GLY A 69 -18.85 -4.80 19.80
CA GLY A 69 -20.01 -4.59 20.62
C GLY A 69 -21.31 -4.91 19.87
N GLU A 70 -22.31 -4.03 19.94
CA GLU A 70 -23.60 -4.19 19.25
C GLU A 70 -23.62 -3.58 17.83
N ARG A 71 -22.46 -3.12 17.30
CA ARG A 71 -22.37 -2.46 16.01
C ARG A 71 -21.54 -3.26 15.03
N LEU A 72 -22.10 -3.50 13.85
CA LEU A 72 -21.36 -3.98 12.69
C LEU A 72 -20.49 -2.83 12.16
N THR A 73 -19.17 -2.96 12.33
CA THR A 73 -18.24 -2.00 11.73
C THR A 73 -17.74 -2.57 10.42
N VAL A 74 -18.08 -1.93 9.31
CA VAL A 74 -17.54 -2.26 8.00
C VAL A 74 -16.22 -1.50 7.83
N VAL A 75 -15.11 -2.25 7.80
CA VAL A 75 -13.80 -1.68 7.52
C VAL A 75 -13.54 -1.80 6.03
N ALA A 76 -13.29 -0.66 5.38
CA ALA A 76 -12.96 -0.64 3.97
C ALA A 76 -11.51 -1.10 3.76
N ARG A 77 -11.36 -2.25 3.10
CA ARG A 77 -10.06 -2.83 2.76
C ARG A 77 -9.81 -2.77 1.28
N TYR A 78 -8.55 -2.51 0.93
CA TYR A 78 -8.10 -2.42 -0.44
C TYR A 78 -6.82 -3.22 -0.63
N GLU A 79 -6.59 -3.66 -1.86
CA GLU A 79 -5.31 -4.21 -2.29
C GLU A 79 -4.59 -3.14 -3.11
N LEU A 80 -3.40 -2.77 -2.66
CA LEU A 80 -2.51 -1.88 -3.38
C LEU A 80 -1.49 -2.73 -4.13
N ALA A 81 -1.38 -2.53 -5.43
CA ALA A 81 -0.36 -3.16 -6.25
C ALA A 81 0.64 -2.13 -6.72
N LEU A 82 1.92 -2.42 -6.50
CA LEU A 82 3.05 -1.59 -6.94
C LEU A 82 3.86 -2.36 -8.00
N PRO A 83 4.59 -1.67 -8.89
CA PRO A 83 5.48 -2.34 -9.81
C PRO A 83 6.47 -3.25 -9.07
N PHE A 84 6.71 -4.44 -9.59
CA PHE A 84 7.60 -5.40 -8.96
C PHE A 84 9.02 -4.81 -8.84
N GLY A 85 9.58 -4.85 -7.64
CA GLY A 85 10.90 -4.29 -7.37
C GLY A 85 10.97 -2.77 -7.28
N SER A 86 9.82 -2.10 -7.17
CA SER A 86 9.75 -0.63 -7.17
C SER A 86 10.27 0.04 -5.90
N LEU A 87 10.26 -0.67 -4.77
CA LEU A 87 10.80 -0.15 -3.52
C LEU A 87 12.31 -0.34 -3.48
N ALA A 88 13.05 0.70 -3.14
CA ALA A 88 14.50 0.65 -3.04
C ALA A 88 14.98 -0.19 -1.84
N THR A 89 14.14 -0.29 -0.82
CA THR A 89 14.37 -1.11 0.36
C THR A 89 13.15 -1.99 0.59
N ASP A 90 13.36 -3.23 0.97
CA ASP A 90 12.27 -4.19 1.24
C ASP A 90 11.55 -3.90 2.57
N ASP A 91 11.64 -2.67 3.05
CA ASP A 91 11.26 -2.26 4.40
C ASP A 91 9.87 -1.66 4.49
N LEU A 92 8.90 -2.21 3.77
CA LEU A 92 7.52 -1.80 3.99
C LEU A 92 6.96 -2.56 5.19
N ASP A 93 6.55 -1.82 6.22
CA ASP A 93 6.04 -2.37 7.47
C ASP A 93 4.56 -2.06 7.67
N VAL A 94 3.91 -2.89 8.49
CA VAL A 94 2.56 -2.61 8.98
C VAL A 94 2.55 -1.27 9.71
N GLY A 95 1.57 -0.44 9.39
CA GLY A 95 1.42 0.90 9.93
C GLY A 95 1.97 2.01 9.05
N ASP A 96 2.70 1.69 7.99
CA ASP A 96 3.10 2.68 6.99
C ASP A 96 1.85 3.27 6.32
N THR A 97 1.97 4.49 5.81
CA THR A 97 0.84 5.24 5.27
C THR A 97 0.91 5.32 3.75
N VAL A 98 -0.24 5.13 3.12
CA VAL A 98 -0.41 5.32 1.67
C VAL A 98 -1.32 6.50 1.44
N THR A 99 -0.90 7.42 0.60
CA THR A 99 -1.72 8.55 0.14
C THR A 99 -1.91 8.44 -1.36
N ILE A 100 -3.16 8.45 -1.82
CA ILE A 100 -3.47 8.47 -3.25
C ILE A 100 -3.44 9.91 -3.73
N THR A 101 -2.50 10.22 -4.63
CA THR A 101 -2.32 11.60 -5.14
C THR A 101 -3.04 11.84 -6.44
N ALA A 102 -3.27 10.80 -7.25
CA ALA A 102 -4.04 10.88 -8.48
C ALA A 102 -4.74 9.54 -8.74
N SER A 103 -5.95 9.59 -9.25
CA SER A 103 -6.73 8.40 -9.59
C SER A 103 -7.77 8.72 -10.64
N GLY A 104 -8.12 7.71 -11.44
CA GLY A 104 -9.28 7.78 -12.34
C GLY A 104 -10.61 7.88 -11.59
N ASP A 105 -10.66 7.41 -10.36
CA ASP A 105 -11.79 7.62 -9.46
C ASP A 105 -11.46 8.78 -8.50
N THR A 106 -12.12 9.92 -8.70
CA THR A 106 -11.86 11.13 -7.93
C THR A 106 -12.16 10.98 -6.44
N ARG A 107 -12.97 9.99 -6.05
CA ARG A 107 -13.26 9.71 -4.63
C ARG A 107 -12.06 9.12 -3.89
N LEU A 108 -11.08 8.58 -4.61
CA LEU A 108 -9.87 8.02 -4.02
C LEU A 108 -8.77 9.06 -3.83
N VAL A 109 -8.84 10.19 -4.54
CA VAL A 109 -7.83 11.25 -4.45
C VAL A 109 -7.79 11.82 -3.03
N ASP A 110 -6.58 12.02 -2.52
CA ASP A 110 -6.29 12.44 -1.13
C ASP A 110 -6.70 11.42 -0.06
N GLY A 111 -7.10 10.22 -0.47
CA GLY A 111 -7.39 9.13 0.46
C GLY A 111 -6.15 8.66 1.20
N LEU A 112 -6.30 8.44 2.51
CA LEU A 112 -5.27 7.90 3.39
C LEU A 112 -5.57 6.46 3.73
N PHE A 113 -4.56 5.61 3.61
CA PHE A 113 -4.66 4.19 3.94
C PHE A 113 -3.49 3.77 4.81
N ALA A 114 -3.72 2.82 5.69
CA ALA A 114 -2.68 2.22 6.52
C ALA A 114 -2.33 0.83 5.98
N VAL A 115 -1.05 0.52 5.93
CA VAL A 115 -0.56 -0.81 5.52
C VAL A 115 -0.89 -1.83 6.62
N MET A 116 -1.60 -2.89 6.24
CA MET A 116 -2.02 -3.95 7.16
C MET A 116 -1.25 -5.24 6.98
N ALA A 117 -0.86 -5.55 5.75
CA ALA A 117 -0.09 -6.75 5.43
C ALA A 117 0.66 -6.57 4.13
N VAL A 118 1.81 -7.21 4.02
CA VAL A 118 2.64 -7.21 2.80
C VAL A 118 2.81 -8.66 2.35
N ASP A 119 2.45 -8.95 1.11
CA ASP A 119 2.55 -10.28 0.53
C ASP A 119 3.83 -10.40 -0.30
N PHE A 120 4.58 -11.45 -0.06
CA PHE A 120 5.84 -11.73 -0.75
C PHE A 120 5.71 -12.98 -1.62
N SER A 121 6.14 -12.89 -2.88
CA SER A 121 6.19 -14.04 -3.77
C SER A 121 7.20 -13.79 -4.88
N SER A 122 8.05 -14.78 -5.16
CA SER A 122 9.01 -14.70 -6.26
C SER A 122 8.36 -14.76 -7.64
N THR A 123 7.16 -15.29 -7.74
CA THR A 123 6.41 -15.42 -8.99
C THR A 123 5.33 -14.34 -9.15
N ALA A 124 5.28 -13.34 -8.26
CA ALA A 124 4.32 -12.27 -8.32
C ALA A 124 4.57 -11.36 -9.54
N THR A 125 3.50 -10.87 -10.15
CA THR A 125 3.55 -9.88 -11.24
C THR A 125 3.58 -8.45 -10.71
N ALA A 126 3.27 -8.26 -9.45
CA ALA A 126 3.32 -6.98 -8.75
C ALA A 126 3.53 -7.22 -7.26
N TRP A 127 4.03 -6.21 -6.56
CA TRP A 127 4.05 -6.23 -5.10
C TRP A 127 2.67 -5.87 -4.59
N ARG A 128 2.07 -6.76 -3.81
CA ARG A 128 0.72 -6.62 -3.30
C ARG A 128 0.73 -6.31 -1.82
N ILE A 129 -0.04 -5.33 -1.45
CA ILE A 129 -0.10 -4.80 -0.09
C ILE A 129 -1.55 -4.67 0.28
N SER A 130 -1.94 -5.23 1.42
CA SER A 130 -3.28 -5.02 1.98
C SER A 130 -3.30 -3.76 2.80
N VAL A 131 -4.23 -2.86 2.50
CA VAL A 131 -4.36 -1.56 3.16
C VAL A 131 -5.80 -1.34 3.63
N GLU A 132 -5.94 -0.56 4.69
CA GLU A 132 -7.24 -0.13 5.22
C GLU A 132 -7.36 1.39 5.14
N ALA A 133 -8.58 1.87 4.91
CA ALA A 133 -8.86 3.29 5.01
C ALA A 133 -8.58 3.80 6.42
N ALA A 134 -7.77 4.86 6.51
CA ALA A 134 -7.23 5.39 7.77
C ALA A 134 -7.80 6.77 8.13
N THR A 135 -9.06 6.97 7.89
CA THR A 135 -9.72 8.23 8.26
C THR A 135 -10.58 8.11 9.49
#